data_56bac5572e2cc98a5233fa89389e1a1e
#
_entry.id   56bac5572e2cc98a5233fa89389e1a1e
#
_cell.length_a   1.000
_cell.length_b   1.000
_cell.length_c   1.000
_cell.angle_alpha   90.00
_cell.angle_beta   90.00
_cell.angle_gamma   90.00
#
_symmetry.space_group_name_H-M   'P 1'
#
loop_
_entity.id
_entity.type
_entity.pdbx_description
1 polymer ?
#
loop_
_entity_poly.entity_id
_entity_poly.type
_entity_poly.pdbx_seq_one_letter_code
_entity_poly.pdbx_strand_id
1 'polypeptide(L)'
;MSQLINPINVRIASIAAIGILLSAQNAIAALPGMVDGQEVPSLAPLVREASPAVVNIATKGTVAAMRNPFPEEFQRFFGGPPQQRQQQRRREVRSAGSGVIVDAKRGYILTNHHVVENADEIEIFLADNTSLKAKIVGSDAGTDIAVVQVAETEKLAEMPLGNSDVLEVGDFVVAIGNPFGLSHTVTSGIVSALGRTGLSRDGYEDFIQTDASINPGNSGGALINLKGELVGINSAIFSGGGGNIGIGFAIPVNIAKSIMGQLIEFGEVHRGLLGVSISDFNADTAEAFGVEDVEGALVQEVVSDSAAEEAGIMVGDVIVAVDSKPVTSAADLRTTIGLRRTGETVRIEVVREGKNKTLKATLTELSSSQEMAAVDIHPNLVGAELVDYDGTGQEYTDRGVLVTTVEPGSPAFQRGLRADDIIVSVNRNRVRTLNDLSEAAEGQSLLVLGLRRGPRDLLLQIR
;
A
#
# COMPACT_ATOMS: atom_id res chain seq x y z
N MET A 1 78.88 -5.50 -33.17
CA MET A 1 78.76 -4.47 -32.16
C MET A 1 77.80 -4.97 -31.07
N SER A 2 78.33 -5.60 -30.02
CA SER A 2 77.58 -6.10 -28.88
C SER A 2 77.61 -5.04 -27.80
N GLN A 3 76.40 -4.48 -27.50
CA GLN A 3 76.28 -3.58 -26.36
C GLN A 3 76.23 -4.42 -25.08
N LEU A 4 77.26 -4.29 -24.25
CA LEU A 4 77.34 -4.84 -22.91
C LEU A 4 76.33 -4.10 -21.99
N ILE A 5 75.29 -4.76 -21.57
CA ILE A 5 74.36 -4.26 -20.56
C ILE A 5 75.09 -4.20 -19.22
N ASN A 6 75.23 -3.04 -18.66
CA ASN A 6 75.98 -2.80 -17.42
C ASN A 6 75.22 -3.45 -16.23
N PRO A 7 75.83 -4.42 -15.52
CA PRO A 7 75.14 -5.20 -14.44
C PRO A 7 74.69 -4.36 -13.25
N ILE A 8 75.19 -3.14 -13.10
CA ILE A 8 74.80 -2.18 -12.02
C ILE A 8 73.37 -1.69 -12.22
N ASN A 9 72.97 -1.42 -13.49
CA ASN A 9 71.61 -0.93 -13.79
C ASN A 9 70.54 -1.99 -13.59
N VAL A 10 70.84 -3.27 -13.75
CA VAL A 10 69.92 -4.36 -13.49
C VAL A 10 69.65 -4.54 -12.00
N ARG A 11 70.65 -4.36 -11.15
CA ARG A 11 70.47 -4.46 -9.68
C ARG A 11 69.69 -3.29 -9.10
N ILE A 12 69.88 -2.07 -9.61
CA ILE A 12 69.10 -0.88 -9.17
C ILE A 12 67.63 -1.01 -9.60
N ALA A 13 67.36 -1.48 -10.82
CA ALA A 13 65.97 -1.74 -11.30
C ALA A 13 65.25 -2.85 -10.49
N SER A 14 65.97 -3.91 -10.11
CA SER A 14 65.43 -4.97 -9.28
C SER A 14 65.13 -4.53 -7.84
N ILE A 15 65.93 -3.68 -7.23
CA ILE A 15 65.68 -3.15 -5.87
C ILE A 15 64.53 -2.17 -5.89
N ALA A 16 64.40 -1.33 -6.93
CA ALA A 16 63.25 -0.44 -7.09
C ALA A 16 61.93 -1.19 -7.30
N ALA A 17 61.94 -2.29 -8.08
CA ALA A 17 60.77 -3.14 -8.30
C ALA A 17 60.33 -3.89 -7.02
N ILE A 18 61.25 -4.36 -6.18
CA ILE A 18 60.96 -4.99 -4.90
C ILE A 18 60.44 -3.94 -3.88
N GLY A 19 60.99 -2.69 -3.90
CA GLY A 19 60.49 -1.60 -3.06
C GLY A 19 59.05 -1.19 -3.36
N ILE A 20 58.64 -1.21 -4.65
CA ILE A 20 57.28 -0.91 -5.08
C ILE A 20 56.30 -2.07 -4.74
N LEU A 21 56.75 -3.32 -4.78
CA LEU A 21 55.97 -4.47 -4.40
C LEU A 21 55.73 -4.59 -2.89
N LEU A 22 56.64 -4.06 -2.05
CA LEU A 22 56.48 -4.08 -0.59
C LEU A 22 55.64 -2.89 -0.06
N SER A 23 55.38 -1.86 -0.89
CA SER A 23 54.52 -0.73 -0.53
C SER A 23 53.05 -0.92 -0.93
N ALA A 24 52.66 -2.03 -1.57
CA ALA A 24 51.28 -2.45 -1.71
C ALA A 24 50.76 -3.02 -0.36
N GLN A 25 50.80 -2.20 0.68
CA GLN A 25 50.06 -2.48 1.88
C GLN A 25 48.57 -2.46 1.48
N ASN A 26 47.91 -3.58 1.66
CA ASN A 26 46.48 -3.64 1.57
C ASN A 26 45.89 -2.52 2.40
N ALA A 27 45.44 -1.46 1.77
CA ALA A 27 44.54 -0.50 2.40
C ALA A 27 43.23 -1.26 2.70
N ILE A 28 43.21 -1.98 3.83
CA ILE A 28 41.98 -2.40 4.41
C ILE A 28 41.27 -1.10 4.76
N ALA A 29 40.27 -0.73 3.99
CA ALA A 29 39.34 0.34 4.32
C ALA A 29 38.50 -0.13 5.52
N ALA A 30 39.15 -0.29 6.67
CA ALA A 30 38.45 -0.43 7.93
C ALA A 30 37.94 0.96 8.32
N LEU A 31 36.65 1.07 8.59
CA LEU A 31 36.10 2.25 9.23
C LEU A 31 36.95 2.52 10.49
N PRO A 32 37.34 3.78 10.75
CA PRO A 32 38.09 4.10 11.96
C PRO A 32 37.29 3.67 13.17
N GLY A 33 37.91 2.94 14.08
CA GLY A 33 37.25 2.50 15.32
C GLY A 33 36.86 3.65 16.25
N MET A 34 37.37 4.86 15.97
CA MET A 34 37.07 6.09 16.71
C MET A 34 36.98 7.27 15.72
N VAL A 35 36.00 8.16 15.92
CA VAL A 35 35.85 9.44 15.26
C VAL A 35 35.83 10.52 16.35
N ASP A 36 36.70 11.50 16.26
CA ASP A 36 36.85 12.58 17.25
C ASP A 36 37.06 12.10 18.71
N GLY A 37 37.73 10.97 18.89
CA GLY A 37 37.96 10.38 20.21
C GLY A 37 36.80 9.59 20.82
N GLN A 38 35.71 9.39 20.08
CA GLN A 38 34.59 8.57 20.46
C GLN A 38 34.58 7.26 19.64
N GLU A 39 34.23 6.14 20.28
CA GLU A 39 34.02 4.88 19.57
C GLU A 39 32.89 5.04 18.55
N VAL A 40 33.08 4.48 17.34
CA VAL A 40 32.00 4.41 16.35
C VAL A 40 30.84 3.65 16.94
N PRO A 41 29.64 4.26 17.06
CA PRO A 41 28.50 3.63 17.71
C PRO A 41 28.10 2.35 16.98
N SER A 42 28.01 1.25 17.69
CA SER A 42 27.49 -0.02 17.17
C SER A 42 25.97 -0.07 17.30
N LEU A 43 25.28 -0.50 16.23
CA LEU A 43 23.84 -0.79 16.28
C LEU A 43 23.51 -2.12 16.96
N ALA A 44 24.52 -2.94 17.30
CA ALA A 44 24.30 -4.26 17.88
C ALA A 44 23.50 -4.28 19.20
N PRO A 45 23.67 -3.33 20.14
CA PRO A 45 22.83 -3.26 21.33
C PRO A 45 21.35 -3.01 20.98
N LEU A 46 21.08 -2.04 20.12
CA LEU A 46 19.75 -1.68 19.62
C LEU A 46 19.06 -2.88 18.96
N VAL A 47 19.77 -3.53 18.03
CA VAL A 47 19.25 -4.71 17.32
C VAL A 47 18.94 -5.86 18.26
N ARG A 48 19.78 -6.10 19.28
CA ARG A 48 19.57 -7.16 20.28
C ARG A 48 18.31 -6.92 21.09
N GLU A 49 17.99 -5.67 21.39
CA GLU A 49 16.80 -5.27 22.15
C GLU A 49 15.54 -5.36 21.28
N ALA A 50 15.60 -4.89 20.04
CA ALA A 50 14.45 -4.79 19.15
C ALA A 50 14.09 -6.11 18.45
N SER A 51 15.08 -6.95 18.09
CA SER A 51 14.85 -8.16 17.31
C SER A 51 13.85 -9.16 17.91
N PRO A 52 13.78 -9.39 19.23
CA PRO A 52 12.79 -10.31 19.80
C PRO A 52 11.33 -9.96 19.50
N ALA A 53 11.05 -8.69 19.20
CA ALA A 53 9.72 -8.23 18.82
C ALA A 53 9.39 -8.43 17.34
N VAL A 54 10.37 -8.83 16.51
CA VAL A 54 10.17 -9.09 15.08
C VAL A 54 10.10 -10.59 14.84
N VAL A 55 9.00 -11.05 14.27
CA VAL A 55 8.69 -12.47 14.07
C VAL A 55 8.71 -12.83 12.58
N ASN A 56 8.89 -14.13 12.30
CA ASN A 56 8.59 -14.67 10.98
C ASN A 56 7.12 -15.08 10.90
N ILE A 57 6.49 -14.81 9.78
CA ILE A 57 5.13 -15.22 9.45
C ILE A 57 5.17 -16.19 8.28
N ALA A 58 4.75 -17.42 8.49
CA ALA A 58 4.56 -18.41 7.45
C ALA A 58 3.07 -18.63 7.25
N THR A 59 2.62 -18.56 5.99
CA THR A 59 1.23 -18.79 5.62
C THR A 59 1.10 -19.95 4.67
N LYS A 60 -0.01 -20.68 4.79
CA LYS A 60 -0.44 -21.68 3.84
C LYS A 60 -1.84 -21.30 3.38
N GLY A 61 -2.07 -21.32 2.08
CA GLY A 61 -3.36 -21.02 1.50
C GLY A 61 -3.63 -21.81 0.24
N THR A 62 -4.89 -21.81 -0.16
CA THR A 62 -5.37 -22.51 -1.35
C THR A 62 -5.88 -21.49 -2.35
N VAL A 63 -5.14 -21.21 -3.40
CA VAL A 63 -5.62 -20.36 -4.50
C VAL A 63 -6.19 -21.19 -5.63
N ALA A 64 -7.35 -20.78 -6.15
CA ALA A 64 -7.81 -21.26 -7.44
C ALA A 64 -6.78 -20.87 -8.50
N ALA A 65 -6.35 -21.85 -9.32
CA ALA A 65 -5.16 -21.78 -10.17
C ALA A 65 -5.25 -20.76 -11.31
N MET A 66 -5.39 -19.48 -10.98
CA MET A 66 -5.36 -18.38 -11.97
C MET A 66 -4.60 -17.11 -11.54
N ARG A 67 -4.05 -17.04 -10.34
CA ARG A 67 -3.22 -15.89 -9.95
C ARG A 67 -1.92 -16.34 -9.30
N ASN A 68 -0.83 -15.70 -9.67
CA ASN A 68 0.42 -15.79 -8.94
C ASN A 68 0.18 -15.36 -7.48
N PRO A 69 0.90 -15.93 -6.50
CA PRO A 69 0.71 -15.62 -5.09
C PRO A 69 1.05 -14.16 -4.70
N PHE A 70 1.56 -13.40 -5.65
CA PHE A 70 1.85 -11.98 -5.45
C PHE A 70 0.90 -11.15 -6.32
N PRO A 71 0.35 -10.02 -5.81
CA PRO A 71 -0.38 -9.04 -6.61
C PRO A 71 0.40 -8.68 -7.88
N GLU A 72 -0.28 -8.41 -8.99
CA GLU A 72 0.41 -8.08 -10.28
C GLU A 72 1.39 -6.93 -10.12
N GLU A 73 1.10 -5.99 -9.23
CA GLU A 73 1.98 -4.89 -8.86
C GLU A 73 3.25 -5.37 -8.19
N PHE A 74 3.16 -6.34 -7.28
CA PHE A 74 4.31 -6.95 -6.64
C PHE A 74 5.16 -7.75 -7.63
N GLN A 75 4.53 -8.39 -8.64
CA GLN A 75 5.25 -9.10 -9.72
C GLN A 75 6.00 -8.14 -10.65
N ARG A 76 5.46 -6.95 -10.91
CA ARG A 76 6.17 -5.90 -11.66
C ARG A 76 7.40 -5.40 -10.91
N PHE A 77 7.35 -5.37 -9.59
CA PHE A 77 8.47 -4.99 -8.74
C PHE A 77 9.58 -6.05 -8.65
N PHE A 78 9.23 -7.34 -8.67
CA PHE A 78 10.17 -8.44 -8.45
C PHE A 78 10.52 -9.25 -9.71
N GLY A 79 10.13 -8.81 -10.90
CA GLY A 79 10.61 -9.36 -12.18
C GLY A 79 10.19 -10.80 -12.47
N GLY A 80 8.93 -11.19 -12.20
CA GLY A 80 8.42 -12.51 -12.52
C GLY A 80 8.36 -12.82 -14.03
N PRO A 81 8.60 -14.06 -14.48
CA PRO A 81 8.58 -14.43 -15.89
C PRO A 81 7.15 -14.43 -16.47
N PRO A 82 6.95 -14.09 -17.76
CA PRO A 82 5.64 -14.12 -18.40
C PRO A 82 5.07 -15.54 -18.50
N GLN A 83 3.81 -15.71 -18.08
CA GLN A 83 3.17 -17.01 -17.97
C GLN A 83 2.63 -17.57 -19.28
N GLN A 84 2.88 -18.87 -19.51
CA GLN A 84 2.15 -19.73 -20.43
C GLN A 84 0.92 -20.32 -19.75
N ARG A 85 -0.24 -20.28 -20.44
CA ARG A 85 -1.54 -20.83 -20.00
C ARG A 85 -1.44 -22.32 -19.70
N GLN A 86 -1.68 -22.72 -18.44
CA GLN A 86 -1.93 -24.11 -18.06
C GLN A 86 -3.11 -24.26 -17.10
N GLN A 87 -3.76 -25.42 -17.22
CA GLN A 87 -5.05 -25.84 -16.67
C GLN A 87 -5.23 -25.71 -15.15
N GLN A 88 -6.47 -25.41 -14.75
CA GLN A 88 -6.98 -25.28 -13.38
C GLN A 88 -6.66 -26.51 -12.50
N ARG A 89 -5.70 -26.36 -11.58
CA ARG A 89 -5.54 -27.22 -10.40
C ARG A 89 -5.39 -26.30 -9.19
N ARG A 90 -6.14 -26.54 -8.13
CA ARG A 90 -5.90 -25.89 -6.82
C ARG A 90 -4.44 -26.14 -6.45
N ARG A 91 -3.69 -25.08 -6.19
CA ARG A 91 -2.27 -25.15 -5.84
C ARG A 91 -2.13 -24.62 -4.41
N GLU A 92 -1.50 -25.41 -3.56
CA GLU A 92 -1.08 -24.95 -2.23
C GLU A 92 -0.01 -23.85 -2.45
N VAL A 93 -0.25 -22.69 -1.88
CA VAL A 93 0.68 -21.56 -1.89
C VAL A 93 1.19 -21.36 -0.49
N ARG A 94 2.49 -21.17 -0.38
CA ARG A 94 3.16 -20.80 0.88
C ARG A 94 3.77 -19.44 0.66
N SER A 95 3.44 -18.51 1.54
CA SER A 95 4.07 -17.20 1.63
C SER A 95 4.85 -17.10 2.93
N ALA A 96 5.88 -16.28 2.93
CA ALA A 96 6.65 -15.97 4.12
C ALA A 96 6.94 -14.47 4.16
N GLY A 97 6.76 -13.89 5.32
CA GLY A 97 7.04 -12.49 5.59
C GLY A 97 7.49 -12.31 7.03
N SER A 98 7.50 -11.07 7.46
CA SER A 98 7.80 -10.69 8.86
C SER A 98 6.57 -10.08 9.52
N GLY A 99 6.62 -9.96 10.84
CA GLY A 99 5.64 -9.24 11.63
C GLY A 99 6.30 -8.56 12.83
N VAL A 100 5.60 -7.61 13.42
CA VAL A 100 6.04 -6.86 14.60
C VAL A 100 5.04 -7.03 15.72
N ILE A 101 5.49 -7.56 16.88
CA ILE A 101 4.66 -7.67 18.08
C ILE A 101 4.48 -6.27 18.67
N VAL A 102 3.25 -5.77 18.66
CA VAL A 102 2.91 -4.40 19.11
C VAL A 102 2.05 -4.37 20.37
N ASP A 103 1.54 -5.52 20.79
CA ASP A 103 0.88 -5.72 22.08
C ASP A 103 1.12 -7.16 22.56
N ALA A 104 2.12 -7.32 23.40
CA ALA A 104 2.50 -8.62 23.91
C ALA A 104 1.45 -9.22 24.86
N LYS A 105 0.62 -8.40 25.52
CA LYS A 105 -0.40 -8.89 26.47
C LYS A 105 -1.61 -9.47 25.74
N ARG A 106 -2.02 -8.85 24.62
CA ARG A 106 -3.16 -9.30 23.80
C ARG A 106 -2.73 -10.19 22.65
N GLY A 107 -1.41 -10.31 22.38
CA GLY A 107 -0.83 -11.11 21.32
C GLY A 107 -1.03 -10.51 19.93
N TYR A 108 -1.15 -9.18 19.80
CA TYR A 108 -1.31 -8.54 18.50
C TYR A 108 0.03 -8.32 17.80
N ILE A 109 0.05 -8.68 16.53
CA ILE A 109 1.19 -8.58 15.64
C ILE A 109 0.74 -7.82 14.38
N LEU A 110 1.46 -6.74 14.04
CA LEU A 110 1.31 -6.03 12.77
C LEU A 110 2.12 -6.71 11.68
N THR A 111 1.56 -6.76 10.48
CA THR A 111 2.23 -7.22 9.26
C THR A 111 1.60 -6.54 8.04
N ASN A 112 2.06 -6.89 6.84
CA ASN A 112 1.41 -6.42 5.62
C ASN A 112 0.19 -7.29 5.24
N HIS A 113 -0.79 -6.66 4.58
CA HIS A 113 -1.94 -7.36 4.01
C HIS A 113 -1.50 -8.46 3.04
N HIS A 114 -0.60 -8.14 2.09
CA HIS A 114 -0.13 -9.07 1.07
C HIS A 114 0.60 -10.31 1.65
N VAL A 115 1.08 -10.26 2.90
CA VAL A 115 1.69 -11.41 3.59
C VAL A 115 0.63 -12.43 4.00
N VAL A 116 -0.56 -11.96 4.40
CA VAL A 116 -1.65 -12.81 4.93
C VAL A 116 -2.80 -12.98 3.95
N GLU A 117 -2.77 -12.32 2.81
CA GLU A 117 -3.77 -12.46 1.75
C GLU A 117 -3.88 -13.92 1.32
N ASN A 118 -5.10 -14.42 1.22
CA ASN A 118 -5.41 -15.82 0.85
C ASN A 118 -4.81 -16.89 1.80
N ALA A 119 -4.49 -16.55 3.05
CA ALA A 119 -3.98 -17.49 4.03
C ALA A 119 -5.12 -18.25 4.73
N ASP A 120 -5.14 -19.59 4.58
CA ASP A 120 -6.02 -20.48 5.34
C ASP A 120 -5.44 -20.79 6.74
N GLU A 121 -4.11 -20.84 6.84
CA GLU A 121 -3.36 -21.08 8.07
C GLU A 121 -2.21 -20.10 8.22
N ILE A 122 -2.03 -19.56 9.43
CA ILE A 122 -0.92 -18.65 9.78
C ILE A 122 -0.16 -19.22 10.96
N GLU A 123 1.16 -19.31 10.80
CA GLU A 123 2.10 -19.76 11.82
C GLU A 123 3.16 -18.68 12.05
N ILE A 124 3.35 -18.31 13.32
CA ILE A 124 4.30 -17.30 13.76
C ILE A 124 5.50 -18.01 14.37
N PHE A 125 6.71 -17.67 13.95
CA PHE A 125 7.94 -18.17 14.54
C PHE A 125 8.64 -17.03 15.27
N LEU A 126 8.83 -17.22 16.58
CA LEU A 126 9.58 -16.31 17.44
C LEU A 126 11.09 -16.45 17.21
N ALA A 127 11.87 -15.56 17.79
CA ALA A 127 13.33 -15.56 17.69
C ALA A 127 13.99 -16.84 18.25
N ASP A 128 13.34 -17.52 19.19
CA ASP A 128 13.78 -18.79 19.77
C ASP A 128 13.28 -20.03 19.00
N ASN A 129 12.71 -19.85 17.81
CA ASN A 129 12.03 -20.85 16.98
C ASN A 129 10.77 -21.47 17.61
N THR A 130 10.21 -20.85 18.66
CA THR A 130 8.88 -21.24 19.14
C THR A 130 7.86 -20.93 18.04
N SER A 131 7.04 -21.93 17.71
CA SER A 131 5.96 -21.81 16.73
C SER A 131 4.63 -21.58 17.43
N LEU A 132 3.87 -20.57 16.99
CA LEU A 132 2.57 -20.18 17.51
C LEU A 132 1.55 -20.10 16.37
N LYS A 133 0.34 -20.61 16.59
CA LYS A 133 -0.76 -20.44 15.63
C LYS A 133 -1.36 -19.04 15.78
N ALA A 134 -1.61 -18.38 14.67
CA ALA A 134 -2.25 -17.08 14.65
C ALA A 134 -3.57 -17.09 13.87
N LYS A 135 -4.41 -16.10 14.18
CA LYS A 135 -5.64 -15.79 13.44
C LYS A 135 -5.56 -14.37 12.89
N ILE A 136 -6.13 -14.14 11.72
CA ILE A 136 -6.33 -12.80 11.20
C ILE A 136 -7.40 -12.13 12.06
N VAL A 137 -7.09 -10.95 12.60
CA VAL A 137 -8.05 -10.06 13.27
C VAL A 137 -8.76 -9.22 12.24
N GLY A 138 -8.01 -8.70 11.27
CA GLY A 138 -8.47 -7.96 10.13
C GLY A 138 -7.32 -7.57 9.24
N SER A 139 -7.61 -7.20 8.00
CA SER A 139 -6.59 -6.72 7.07
C SER A 139 -7.17 -5.67 6.12
N ASP A 140 -6.32 -4.79 5.64
CA ASP A 140 -6.66 -3.68 4.78
C ASP A 140 -5.73 -3.60 3.58
N ALA A 141 -6.27 -3.91 2.41
CA ALA A 141 -5.52 -3.88 1.16
C ALA A 141 -5.11 -2.45 0.76
N GLY A 142 -5.95 -1.46 1.09
CA GLY A 142 -5.70 -0.07 0.71
C GLY A 142 -4.49 0.57 1.38
N THR A 143 -4.12 0.14 2.59
CA THR A 143 -2.90 0.60 3.28
C THR A 143 -1.83 -0.49 3.38
N ASP A 144 -2.10 -1.70 2.87
CA ASP A 144 -1.25 -2.89 2.99
C ASP A 144 -0.92 -3.26 4.45
N ILE A 145 -1.86 -3.05 5.39
CA ILE A 145 -1.72 -3.40 6.81
C ILE A 145 -2.63 -4.56 7.16
N ALA A 146 -2.11 -5.48 7.98
CA ALA A 146 -2.89 -6.54 8.60
C ALA A 146 -2.54 -6.68 10.09
N VAL A 147 -3.51 -7.14 10.88
CA VAL A 147 -3.35 -7.51 12.28
C VAL A 147 -3.63 -8.99 12.43
N VAL A 148 -2.67 -9.71 12.98
CA VAL A 148 -2.85 -11.10 13.38
C VAL A 148 -2.74 -11.23 14.89
N GLN A 149 -3.35 -12.25 15.46
CA GLN A 149 -3.35 -12.50 16.91
C GLN A 149 -2.93 -13.92 17.23
N VAL A 150 -2.02 -14.05 18.20
CA VAL A 150 -1.68 -15.32 18.84
C VAL A 150 -2.35 -15.42 20.22
N ALA A 151 -2.71 -16.64 20.63
CA ALA A 151 -3.32 -16.88 21.94
C ALA A 151 -2.28 -17.04 23.07
N GLU A 152 -1.09 -17.54 22.72
CA GLU A 152 -0.01 -17.79 23.65
C GLU A 152 0.91 -16.56 23.73
N THR A 153 0.90 -15.86 24.87
CA THR A 153 1.55 -14.53 25.01
C THR A 153 2.76 -14.51 25.94
N GLU A 154 3.04 -15.60 26.64
CA GLU A 154 4.02 -15.65 27.73
C GLU A 154 5.47 -15.31 27.31
N LYS A 155 5.83 -15.51 26.04
CA LYS A 155 7.18 -15.29 25.51
C LYS A 155 7.30 -14.08 24.59
N LEU A 156 6.24 -13.30 24.44
CA LEU A 156 6.22 -12.20 23.51
C LEU A 156 7.00 -10.99 24.03
N ALA A 157 7.85 -10.43 23.17
CA ALA A 157 8.51 -9.14 23.40
C ALA A 157 7.79 -8.07 22.57
N GLU A 158 7.44 -6.95 23.19
CA GLU A 158 6.70 -5.86 22.53
C GLU A 158 7.65 -4.81 21.97
N MET A 159 7.38 -4.34 20.74
CA MET A 159 8.08 -3.22 20.12
C MET A 159 7.42 -1.90 20.55
N PRO A 160 8.16 -0.96 21.16
CA PRO A 160 7.60 0.36 21.46
C PRO A 160 7.19 1.08 20.19
N LEU A 161 5.97 1.65 20.17
CA LEU A 161 5.48 2.43 19.05
C LEU A 161 5.96 3.88 19.15
N GLY A 162 6.73 4.31 18.16
CA GLY A 162 7.20 5.69 18.01
C GLY A 162 6.13 6.64 17.45
N ASN A 163 6.59 7.73 16.85
CA ASN A 163 5.78 8.72 16.15
C ASN A 163 6.42 9.02 14.78
N SER A 164 5.73 8.65 13.69
CA SER A 164 6.22 8.87 12.33
C SER A 164 6.05 10.32 11.84
N ASP A 165 5.18 11.13 12.48
CA ASP A 165 4.93 12.51 12.06
C ASP A 165 6.08 13.46 12.43
N VAL A 166 7.00 13.03 13.31
CA VAL A 166 8.17 13.83 13.70
C VAL A 166 9.45 13.41 12.98
N LEU A 167 9.37 12.47 12.04
CA LEU A 167 10.52 12.06 11.23
C LEU A 167 10.92 13.16 10.27
N GLU A 168 12.23 13.31 10.10
CA GLU A 168 12.83 14.22 9.14
C GLU A 168 13.72 13.46 8.14
N VAL A 169 13.83 13.99 6.93
CA VAL A 169 14.77 13.45 5.93
C VAL A 169 16.18 13.57 6.49
N GLY A 170 16.90 12.45 6.50
CA GLY A 170 18.23 12.33 7.10
C GLY A 170 18.25 11.59 8.44
N ASP A 171 17.10 11.34 9.07
CA ASP A 171 17.02 10.53 10.29
C ASP A 171 17.51 9.10 10.05
N PHE A 172 18.36 8.60 10.95
CA PHE A 172 18.81 7.22 10.89
C PHE A 172 17.70 6.24 11.22
N VAL A 173 17.55 5.20 10.39
CA VAL A 173 16.61 4.11 10.58
C VAL A 173 17.26 2.75 10.39
N VAL A 174 16.70 1.74 11.06
CA VAL A 174 17.12 0.34 10.98
C VAL A 174 15.91 -0.49 10.57
N ALA A 175 16.03 -1.21 9.45
CA ALA A 175 15.02 -2.15 9.01
C ALA A 175 15.35 -3.55 9.54
N ILE A 176 14.39 -4.18 10.20
CA ILE A 176 14.51 -5.53 10.76
C ILE A 176 13.41 -6.41 10.19
N GLY A 177 13.80 -7.56 9.66
CA GLY A 177 12.88 -8.61 9.23
C GLY A 177 13.37 -9.98 9.69
N ASN A 178 12.53 -10.98 9.56
CA ASN A 178 12.87 -12.38 9.87
C ASN A 178 12.49 -13.29 8.68
N PRO A 179 13.15 -13.12 7.51
CA PRO A 179 12.88 -13.96 6.36
C PRO A 179 13.23 -15.42 6.68
N PHE A 180 12.33 -16.33 6.38
CA PHE A 180 12.54 -17.79 6.49
C PHE A 180 12.71 -18.35 7.93
N GLY A 181 12.54 -17.55 8.99
CA GLY A 181 12.65 -18.02 10.38
C GLY A 181 14.06 -18.53 10.80
N LEU A 182 15.09 -18.28 10.01
CA LEU A 182 16.45 -18.78 10.28
C LEU A 182 17.25 -17.81 11.14
N SER A 183 17.10 -16.50 10.95
CA SER A 183 17.69 -15.42 11.76
C SER A 183 17.17 -14.07 11.25
N HIS A 184 17.22 -13.05 12.12
CA HIS A 184 16.85 -11.71 11.71
C HIS A 184 17.82 -11.15 10.67
N THR A 185 17.26 -10.51 9.63
CA THR A 185 18.00 -9.69 8.69
C THR A 185 17.89 -8.25 9.13
N VAL A 186 19.02 -7.57 9.25
CA VAL A 186 19.08 -6.19 9.71
C VAL A 186 19.82 -5.37 8.67
N THR A 187 19.20 -4.28 8.24
CA THR A 187 19.82 -3.28 7.38
C THR A 187 19.64 -1.89 7.99
N SER A 188 20.51 -0.96 7.68
CA SER A 188 20.44 0.40 8.20
C SER A 188 20.58 1.41 7.06
N GLY A 189 20.00 2.56 7.26
CA GLY A 189 20.02 3.67 6.32
C GLY A 189 19.44 4.92 6.97
N ILE A 190 18.90 5.80 6.15
CA ILE A 190 18.24 7.03 6.56
C ILE A 190 16.84 7.13 5.97
N VAL A 191 16.04 8.03 6.50
CA VAL A 191 14.84 8.52 5.84
C VAL A 191 15.27 9.33 4.63
N SER A 192 15.01 8.83 3.42
CA SER A 192 15.40 9.49 2.16
C SER A 192 14.34 10.47 1.67
N ALA A 193 13.08 10.21 1.95
CA ALA A 193 11.93 11.09 1.67
C ALA A 193 10.71 10.67 2.51
N LEU A 194 9.76 11.57 2.64
CA LEU A 194 8.47 11.37 3.30
C LEU A 194 7.34 11.67 2.30
N GLY A 195 6.12 11.18 2.59
CA GLY A 195 4.95 11.50 1.79
C GLY A 195 4.97 10.88 0.39
N ARG A 196 5.61 9.70 0.21
CA ARG A 196 5.65 9.07 -1.11
C ARG A 196 4.34 8.38 -1.45
N THR A 197 3.78 8.74 -2.60
CA THR A 197 2.52 8.22 -3.15
C THR A 197 2.74 7.71 -4.58
N GLY A 198 1.73 7.06 -5.16
CA GLY A 198 1.73 6.65 -6.57
C GLY A 198 2.42 5.32 -6.85
N LEU A 199 2.64 4.47 -5.85
CA LEU A 199 3.15 3.12 -6.01
C LEU A 199 2.02 2.14 -6.38
N SER A 200 0.81 2.34 -5.86
CA SER A 200 -0.41 1.65 -6.27
C SER A 200 -1.46 2.64 -6.79
N ARG A 201 -2.42 2.16 -7.58
CA ARG A 201 -3.46 3.02 -8.17
C ARG A 201 -4.52 3.45 -7.17
N ASP A 202 -4.88 2.54 -6.26
CA ASP A 202 -6.04 2.66 -5.38
C ASP A 202 -5.64 2.68 -3.91
N GLY A 203 -4.32 2.72 -3.61
CA GLY A 203 -3.78 2.72 -2.26
C GLY A 203 -3.90 4.07 -1.56
N TYR A 204 -4.03 3.99 -0.23
CA TYR A 204 -3.89 5.15 0.65
C TYR A 204 -2.44 5.22 1.12
N GLU A 205 -1.61 5.86 0.29
CA GLU A 205 -0.17 5.85 0.41
C GLU A 205 0.35 7.16 1.03
N ASP A 206 1.29 7.03 1.96
CA ASP A 206 2.06 8.13 2.55
C ASP A 206 3.40 7.54 3.02
N PHE A 207 4.12 6.85 2.10
CA PHE A 207 5.27 6.04 2.49
C PHE A 207 6.45 6.85 2.98
N ILE A 208 7.15 6.29 3.98
CA ILE A 208 8.54 6.63 4.31
C ILE A 208 9.44 5.96 3.27
N GLN A 209 10.21 6.74 2.52
CA GLN A 209 11.26 6.22 1.66
C GLN A 209 12.56 6.12 2.45
N THR A 210 13.28 4.99 2.32
CA THR A 210 14.59 4.77 2.95
C THR A 210 15.56 4.09 1.99
N ASP A 211 16.86 4.31 2.19
CA ASP A 211 17.94 3.57 1.54
C ASP A 211 18.38 2.32 2.33
N ALA A 212 17.84 2.12 3.55
CA ALA A 212 17.95 0.84 4.23
C ALA A 212 17.40 -0.27 3.33
N SER A 213 18.19 -1.32 3.10
CA SER A 213 17.82 -2.36 2.13
C SER A 213 16.59 -3.14 2.58
N ILE A 214 15.47 -2.93 1.91
CA ILE A 214 14.27 -3.77 2.02
C ILE A 214 14.34 -4.83 0.91
N ASN A 215 14.10 -6.08 1.24
CA ASN A 215 14.10 -7.21 0.31
C ASN A 215 12.96 -8.17 0.68
N PRO A 216 12.58 -9.12 -0.22
CA PRO A 216 11.61 -10.16 0.08
C PRO A 216 11.90 -10.85 1.41
N GLY A 217 10.87 -10.93 2.27
CA GLY A 217 10.96 -11.45 3.63
C GLY A 217 11.09 -10.38 4.73
N ASN A 218 11.58 -9.17 4.42
CA ASN A 218 11.51 -8.05 5.37
C ASN A 218 10.13 -7.39 5.40
N SER A 219 9.29 -7.63 4.38
CA SER A 219 7.91 -7.12 4.32
C SER A 219 7.12 -7.53 5.58
N GLY A 220 6.41 -6.59 6.18
CA GLY A 220 5.72 -6.73 7.46
C GLY A 220 6.61 -6.58 8.68
N GLY A 221 7.92 -6.49 8.51
CA GLY A 221 8.90 -6.26 9.58
C GLY A 221 9.00 -4.80 10.00
N ALA A 222 9.87 -4.52 10.96
CA ALA A 222 10.02 -3.23 11.59
C ALA A 222 10.96 -2.29 10.82
N LEU A 223 10.60 -1.02 10.70
CA LEU A 223 11.51 0.10 10.55
C LEU A 223 11.56 0.84 11.89
N ILE A 224 12.73 0.90 12.52
CA ILE A 224 12.90 1.51 13.84
C ILE A 224 13.85 2.70 13.79
N ASN A 225 13.69 3.64 14.73
CA ASN A 225 14.63 4.73 14.95
C ASN A 225 15.78 4.28 15.87
N LEU A 226 16.73 5.17 16.14
CA LEU A 226 17.88 4.87 17.04
C LEU A 226 17.49 4.75 18.53
N LYS A 227 16.23 5.01 18.90
CA LYS A 227 15.71 4.75 20.26
C LYS A 227 15.07 3.37 20.39
N GLY A 228 15.03 2.57 19.32
CA GLY A 228 14.36 1.27 19.28
C GLY A 228 12.84 1.33 19.12
N GLU A 229 12.31 2.51 18.78
CA GLU A 229 10.87 2.70 18.58
C GLU A 229 10.49 2.40 17.13
N LEU A 230 9.37 1.71 16.93
CA LEU A 230 8.80 1.46 15.60
C LEU A 230 8.34 2.76 14.98
N VAL A 231 8.88 3.10 13.81
CA VAL A 231 8.49 4.29 13.04
C VAL A 231 7.82 3.94 11.72
N GLY A 232 7.94 2.68 11.27
CA GLY A 232 7.24 2.20 10.07
C GLY A 232 7.20 0.68 9.98
N ILE A 233 6.32 0.18 9.11
CA ILE A 233 6.22 -1.24 8.71
C ILE A 233 6.83 -1.36 7.32
N ASN A 234 7.90 -2.15 7.17
CA ASN A 234 8.54 -2.41 5.89
C ASN A 234 7.52 -3.02 4.90
N SER A 235 7.37 -2.48 3.71
CA SER A 235 6.37 -2.96 2.74
C SER A 235 7.01 -3.36 1.41
N ALA A 236 7.49 -2.41 0.63
CA ALA A 236 7.85 -2.60 -0.77
C ALA A 236 9.23 -2.02 -1.12
N ILE A 237 9.71 -2.36 -2.32
CA ILE A 237 10.88 -1.73 -2.96
C ILE A 237 10.51 -1.25 -4.35
N PHE A 238 11.15 -0.19 -4.81
CA PHE A 238 11.15 0.18 -6.22
C PHE A 238 12.30 -0.56 -6.92
N SER A 239 11.98 -1.51 -7.80
CA SER A 239 13.01 -2.32 -8.46
C SER A 239 12.58 -2.78 -9.85
N GLY A 240 13.40 -2.46 -10.86
CA GLY A 240 13.24 -2.99 -12.23
C GLY A 240 13.80 -4.40 -12.44
N GLY A 241 14.49 -4.99 -11.44
CA GLY A 241 15.21 -6.26 -11.58
C GLY A 241 15.09 -7.21 -10.38
N GLY A 242 14.19 -6.97 -9.42
CA GLY A 242 13.89 -7.89 -8.32
C GLY A 242 14.80 -7.80 -7.09
N GLY A 243 15.75 -6.88 -7.03
CA GLY A 243 16.60 -6.59 -5.86
C GLY A 243 16.55 -5.13 -5.47
N ASN A 244 16.86 -4.82 -4.19
CA ASN A 244 16.94 -3.45 -3.70
C ASN A 244 18.03 -2.65 -4.46
N ILE A 245 17.68 -1.44 -4.90
CA ILE A 245 18.58 -0.48 -5.58
C ILE A 245 18.82 0.79 -4.74
N GLY A 246 18.61 0.71 -3.42
CA GLY A 246 18.69 1.86 -2.51
C GLY A 246 17.38 2.63 -2.38
N ILE A 247 16.24 2.04 -2.80
CA ILE A 247 14.92 2.63 -2.67
C ILE A 247 13.98 1.59 -2.03
N GLY A 248 13.74 1.76 -0.75
CA GLY A 248 12.78 0.98 0.05
C GLY A 248 11.67 1.87 0.58
N PHE A 249 10.52 1.27 0.86
CA PHE A 249 9.34 1.95 1.37
C PHE A 249 8.80 1.27 2.62
N ALA A 250 8.39 2.08 3.59
CA ALA A 250 7.73 1.63 4.78
C ALA A 250 6.45 2.43 5.04
N ILE A 251 5.41 1.76 5.55
CA ILE A 251 4.15 2.38 5.95
C ILE A 251 4.40 3.08 7.30
N PRO A 252 4.09 4.39 7.45
CA PRO A 252 4.26 5.12 8.69
C PRO A 252 3.54 4.47 9.87
N VAL A 253 4.19 4.42 11.04
CA VAL A 253 3.61 3.78 12.22
C VAL A 253 2.30 4.45 12.67
N ASN A 254 2.13 5.77 12.47
CA ASN A 254 0.88 6.45 12.84
C ASN A 254 -0.29 6.00 11.98
N ILE A 255 -0.07 5.72 10.69
CA ILE A 255 -1.06 5.07 9.81
C ILE A 255 -1.34 3.66 10.32
N ALA A 256 -0.30 2.85 10.55
CA ALA A 256 -0.47 1.49 11.04
C ALA A 256 -1.25 1.43 12.36
N LYS A 257 -1.02 2.37 13.31
CA LYS A 257 -1.79 2.50 14.55
C LYS A 257 -3.26 2.79 14.32
N SER A 258 -3.57 3.74 13.42
CA SER A 258 -4.96 4.12 13.11
C SER A 258 -5.73 2.94 12.52
N ILE A 259 -5.13 2.27 11.53
CA ILE A 259 -5.70 1.09 10.88
C ILE A 259 -5.83 -0.07 11.86
N MET A 260 -4.79 -0.39 12.64
CA MET A 260 -4.84 -1.42 13.67
C MET A 260 -5.99 -1.22 14.65
N GLY A 261 -6.22 0.03 15.08
CA GLY A 261 -7.33 0.34 15.98
C GLY A 261 -8.68 -0.05 15.39
N GLN A 262 -8.92 0.25 14.12
CA GLN A 262 -10.16 -0.10 13.43
C GLN A 262 -10.28 -1.61 13.19
N LEU A 263 -9.20 -2.27 12.73
CA LEU A 263 -9.19 -3.71 12.51
C LEU A 263 -9.46 -4.50 13.80
N ILE A 264 -8.98 -4.02 14.96
CA ILE A 264 -9.25 -4.66 16.25
C ILE A 264 -10.69 -4.44 16.70
N GLU A 265 -11.25 -3.24 16.46
CA GLU A 265 -12.58 -2.87 16.91
C GLU A 265 -13.70 -3.44 16.02
N PHE A 266 -13.51 -3.42 14.68
CA PHE A 266 -14.54 -3.73 13.70
C PHE A 266 -14.20 -4.93 12.81
N GLY A 267 -12.92 -5.36 12.74
CA GLY A 267 -12.45 -6.36 11.78
C GLY A 267 -12.11 -5.80 10.40
N GLU A 268 -12.56 -4.60 10.11
CA GLU A 268 -12.39 -3.88 8.84
C GLU A 268 -12.15 -2.38 9.04
N VAL A 269 -11.84 -1.65 7.97
CA VAL A 269 -11.53 -0.22 8.00
C VAL A 269 -12.71 0.58 7.45
N HIS A 270 -13.35 1.38 8.30
CA HIS A 270 -14.41 2.34 7.93
C HIS A 270 -13.81 3.69 7.55
N ARG A 271 -13.68 3.95 6.25
CA ARG A 271 -13.08 5.17 5.73
C ARG A 271 -14.05 6.31 5.65
N GLY A 272 -13.61 7.48 6.12
CA GLY A 272 -14.33 8.71 5.90
C GLY A 272 -14.24 9.16 4.43
N LEU A 273 -15.34 9.64 3.89
CA LEU A 273 -15.45 10.24 2.57
C LEU A 273 -15.84 11.70 2.66
N LEU A 274 -15.26 12.47 1.76
CA LEU A 274 -15.63 13.85 1.53
C LEU A 274 -16.75 14.01 0.48
N GLY A 275 -16.74 13.14 -0.54
CA GLY A 275 -17.70 13.17 -1.64
C GLY A 275 -17.37 14.21 -2.72
N VAL A 276 -16.10 14.21 -3.16
CA VAL A 276 -15.62 15.05 -4.27
C VAL A 276 -14.87 14.22 -5.31
N SER A 277 -15.01 14.59 -6.59
CA SER A 277 -14.09 14.16 -7.65
C SER A 277 -12.99 15.21 -7.77
N ILE A 278 -11.74 14.77 -7.79
CA ILE A 278 -10.57 15.64 -7.70
C ILE A 278 -9.53 15.33 -8.77
N SER A 279 -8.74 16.33 -9.11
CA SER A 279 -7.51 16.19 -9.91
C SER A 279 -6.39 17.01 -9.31
N ASP A 280 -5.16 16.75 -9.76
CA ASP A 280 -4.02 17.56 -9.33
C ASP A 280 -4.18 18.99 -9.82
N PHE A 281 -3.85 19.93 -8.94
CA PHE A 281 -3.72 21.33 -9.24
C PHE A 281 -2.25 21.72 -9.11
N ASN A 282 -1.59 21.88 -10.24
CA ASN A 282 -0.16 22.17 -10.34
C ASN A 282 0.08 23.52 -11.04
N ALA A 283 1.35 23.91 -11.20
CA ALA A 283 1.73 25.19 -11.79
C ALA A 283 1.09 25.44 -13.17
N ASP A 284 1.01 24.43 -14.05
CA ASP A 284 0.41 24.56 -15.38
C ASP A 284 -1.11 24.86 -15.28
N THR A 285 -1.79 24.20 -14.35
CA THR A 285 -3.22 24.44 -14.09
C THR A 285 -3.43 25.79 -13.41
N ALA A 286 -2.56 26.17 -12.48
CA ALA A 286 -2.61 27.44 -11.75
C ALA A 286 -2.52 28.65 -12.70
N GLU A 287 -1.64 28.61 -13.72
CA GLU A 287 -1.54 29.64 -14.75
C GLU A 287 -2.86 29.82 -15.52
N ALA A 288 -3.54 28.71 -15.88
CA ALA A 288 -4.83 28.75 -16.58
C ALA A 288 -5.95 29.35 -15.72
N PHE A 289 -5.90 29.22 -14.40
CA PHE A 289 -6.83 29.78 -13.44
C PHE A 289 -6.45 31.19 -12.98
N GLY A 290 -5.27 31.72 -13.42
CA GLY A 290 -4.79 33.03 -12.99
C GLY A 290 -4.44 33.12 -11.51
N VAL A 291 -4.00 32.00 -10.91
CA VAL A 291 -3.58 31.88 -9.52
C VAL A 291 -2.11 31.46 -9.52
N GLU A 292 -1.26 32.22 -8.87
CA GLU A 292 0.19 31.90 -8.77
C GLU A 292 0.48 31.17 -7.46
N ASP A 293 1.46 30.25 -7.50
CA ASP A 293 2.04 29.57 -6.34
C ASP A 293 1.02 28.75 -5.48
N VAL A 294 0.00 28.15 -6.08
CA VAL A 294 -0.92 27.24 -5.38
C VAL A 294 -0.76 25.82 -5.92
N GLU A 295 -0.49 24.89 -5.02
CA GLU A 295 -0.55 23.44 -5.26
C GLU A 295 -1.67 22.85 -4.42
N GLY A 296 -2.31 21.77 -4.89
CA GLY A 296 -3.40 21.13 -4.14
C GLY A 296 -4.24 20.18 -4.97
N ALA A 297 -5.44 19.92 -4.48
CA ALA A 297 -6.44 19.11 -5.17
C ALA A 297 -7.58 19.98 -5.69
N LEU A 298 -7.74 20.04 -7.01
CA LEU A 298 -8.83 20.75 -7.67
C LEU A 298 -10.13 19.94 -7.60
N VAL A 299 -11.18 20.53 -7.07
CA VAL A 299 -12.53 19.93 -7.03
C VAL A 299 -13.17 20.06 -8.40
N GLN A 300 -13.37 18.93 -9.06
CA GLN A 300 -14.02 18.84 -10.38
C GLN A 300 -15.52 18.58 -10.27
N GLU A 301 -15.95 17.88 -9.22
CA GLU A 301 -17.34 17.55 -8.95
C GLU A 301 -17.56 17.43 -7.45
N VAL A 302 -18.75 17.81 -7.01
CA VAL A 302 -19.24 17.60 -5.63
C VAL A 302 -20.44 16.66 -5.72
N VAL A 303 -20.38 15.56 -4.96
CA VAL A 303 -21.47 14.59 -4.89
C VAL A 303 -22.61 15.16 -4.09
N SER A 304 -23.85 15.03 -4.56
CA SER A 304 -25.04 15.44 -3.81
C SER A 304 -25.19 14.67 -2.49
N ASP A 305 -25.70 15.34 -1.45
CA ASP A 305 -25.89 14.78 -0.11
C ASP A 305 -24.58 14.28 0.55
N SER A 306 -23.43 14.80 0.09
CA SER A 306 -22.11 14.46 0.63
C SER A 306 -21.63 15.44 1.71
N ALA A 307 -20.61 15.00 2.47
CA ALA A 307 -19.92 15.86 3.43
C ALA A 307 -19.35 17.14 2.80
N ALA A 308 -18.95 17.10 1.52
CA ALA A 308 -18.44 18.24 0.78
C ALA A 308 -19.55 19.24 0.48
N GLU A 309 -20.70 18.79 0.00
CA GLU A 309 -21.85 19.68 -0.27
C GLU A 309 -22.34 20.34 1.00
N GLU A 310 -22.52 19.57 2.10
CA GLU A 310 -22.93 20.11 3.41
C GLU A 310 -21.92 21.12 3.96
N ALA A 311 -20.62 20.90 3.74
CA ALA A 311 -19.56 21.82 4.13
C ALA A 311 -19.48 23.08 3.26
N GLY A 312 -20.19 23.09 2.10
CA GLY A 312 -20.19 24.21 1.15
C GLY A 312 -18.93 24.25 0.26
N ILE A 313 -18.30 23.09 0.01
CA ILE A 313 -17.26 22.92 -1.02
C ILE A 313 -17.93 23.05 -2.39
N MET A 314 -17.25 23.67 -3.35
CA MET A 314 -17.78 23.95 -4.69
C MET A 314 -16.82 23.46 -5.76
N VAL A 315 -17.36 23.16 -6.92
CA VAL A 315 -16.56 22.92 -8.14
C VAL A 315 -15.68 24.14 -8.41
N GLY A 316 -14.40 23.92 -8.68
CA GLY A 316 -13.41 24.96 -8.88
C GLY A 316 -12.66 25.38 -7.60
N ASP A 317 -13.02 24.85 -6.42
CA ASP A 317 -12.18 25.00 -5.21
C ASP A 317 -10.88 24.23 -5.37
N VAL A 318 -9.77 24.78 -4.89
CA VAL A 318 -8.52 24.06 -4.73
C VAL A 318 -8.32 23.78 -3.25
N ILE A 319 -8.35 22.51 -2.86
CA ILE A 319 -8.10 22.09 -1.48
C ILE A 319 -6.59 22.08 -1.26
N VAL A 320 -6.11 22.89 -0.31
CA VAL A 320 -4.70 23.12 -0.03
C VAL A 320 -4.23 22.59 1.33
N ALA A 321 -5.16 22.34 2.27
CA ALA A 321 -4.84 21.71 3.54
C ALA A 321 -6.06 21.04 4.18
N VAL A 322 -5.79 20.01 5.00
CA VAL A 322 -6.76 19.36 5.90
C VAL A 322 -6.17 19.33 7.31
N ASP A 323 -6.86 19.91 8.30
CA ASP A 323 -6.41 20.04 9.69
C ASP A 323 -4.99 20.63 9.82
N SER A 324 -4.66 21.59 8.95
CA SER A 324 -3.34 22.23 8.83
C SER A 324 -2.23 21.33 8.25
N LYS A 325 -2.53 20.08 7.84
CA LYS A 325 -1.60 19.27 7.04
C LYS A 325 -1.74 19.75 5.59
N PRO A 326 -0.65 20.20 4.93
CA PRO A 326 -0.69 20.61 3.52
C PRO A 326 -1.19 19.48 2.61
N VAL A 327 -1.93 19.86 1.58
CA VAL A 327 -2.36 18.98 0.49
C VAL A 327 -1.72 19.51 -0.78
N THR A 328 -0.82 18.74 -1.39
CA THR A 328 -0.08 19.12 -2.59
C THR A 328 -0.56 18.41 -3.86
N SER A 329 -1.42 17.38 -3.71
CA SER A 329 -1.96 16.59 -4.81
C SER A 329 -3.32 15.98 -4.49
N ALA A 330 -4.01 15.47 -5.49
CA ALA A 330 -5.22 14.67 -5.33
C ALA A 330 -4.95 13.37 -4.53
N ALA A 331 -3.78 12.76 -4.70
CA ALA A 331 -3.37 11.57 -3.95
C ALA A 331 -3.21 11.89 -2.45
N ASP A 332 -2.59 13.03 -2.10
CA ASP A 332 -2.44 13.47 -0.71
C ASP A 332 -3.81 13.70 -0.05
N LEU A 333 -4.75 14.35 -0.76
CA LEU A 333 -6.09 14.56 -0.25
C LEU A 333 -6.81 13.24 -0.02
N ARG A 334 -6.77 12.33 -1.00
CA ARG A 334 -7.38 10.99 -0.89
C ARG A 334 -6.85 10.26 0.35
N THR A 335 -5.54 10.19 0.51
CA THR A 335 -4.89 9.54 1.66
C THR A 335 -5.26 10.22 2.96
N THR A 336 -5.19 11.56 3.02
CA THR A 336 -5.47 12.30 4.25
C THR A 336 -6.92 12.13 4.71
N ILE A 337 -7.88 12.13 3.80
CA ILE A 337 -9.31 11.89 4.11
C ILE A 337 -9.58 10.41 4.36
N GLY A 338 -9.08 9.51 3.51
CA GLY A 338 -9.37 8.08 3.60
C GLY A 338 -8.76 7.36 4.82
N LEU A 339 -7.79 7.99 5.50
CA LEU A 339 -7.26 7.51 6.77
C LEU A 339 -8.05 8.02 7.99
N ARG A 340 -8.99 8.97 7.80
CA ARG A 340 -9.91 9.44 8.83
C ARG A 340 -11.11 8.52 8.96
N ARG A 341 -11.72 8.53 10.15
CA ARG A 341 -12.91 7.73 10.43
C ARG A 341 -14.17 8.41 9.92
N THR A 342 -15.13 7.62 9.54
CA THR A 342 -16.50 8.07 9.35
C THR A 342 -17.00 8.81 10.58
N GLY A 343 -17.74 9.92 10.38
CA GLY A 343 -18.25 10.79 11.44
C GLY A 343 -17.21 11.77 12.04
N GLU A 344 -15.94 11.68 11.64
CA GLU A 344 -14.90 12.64 12.05
C GLU A 344 -15.12 13.99 11.36
N THR A 345 -15.02 15.09 12.11
CA THR A 345 -15.09 16.44 11.54
C THR A 345 -13.69 16.97 11.29
N VAL A 346 -13.41 17.35 10.05
CA VAL A 346 -12.12 17.88 9.59
C VAL A 346 -12.27 19.34 9.15
N ARG A 347 -11.18 20.11 9.30
CA ARG A 347 -11.09 21.48 8.75
C ARG A 347 -10.42 21.39 7.39
N ILE A 348 -11.09 21.91 6.37
CA ILE A 348 -10.61 21.93 4.99
C ILE A 348 -10.31 23.35 4.61
N GLU A 349 -9.08 23.63 4.20
CA GLU A 349 -8.67 24.93 3.68
C GLU A 349 -8.71 24.86 2.15
N VAL A 350 -9.46 25.77 1.57
CA VAL A 350 -9.62 25.87 0.11
C VAL A 350 -9.24 27.26 -0.39
N VAL A 351 -8.72 27.31 -1.61
CA VAL A 351 -8.57 28.53 -2.40
C VAL A 351 -9.75 28.59 -3.36
N ARG A 352 -10.59 29.60 -3.23
CA ARG A 352 -11.76 29.87 -4.08
C ARG A 352 -11.65 31.28 -4.65
N GLU A 353 -11.58 31.41 -5.96
CA GLU A 353 -11.41 32.71 -6.64
C GLU A 353 -10.22 33.52 -6.07
N GLY A 354 -9.09 32.87 -5.83
CA GLY A 354 -7.87 33.47 -5.27
C GLY A 354 -7.96 33.85 -3.79
N LYS A 355 -9.00 33.43 -3.04
CA LYS A 355 -9.20 33.72 -1.62
C LYS A 355 -9.20 32.45 -0.77
N ASN A 356 -8.44 32.46 0.31
CA ASN A 356 -8.44 31.36 1.27
C ASN A 356 -9.74 31.33 2.07
N LYS A 357 -10.32 30.16 2.21
CA LYS A 357 -11.49 29.87 3.04
C LYS A 357 -11.24 28.62 3.86
N THR A 358 -11.76 28.58 5.08
CA THR A 358 -11.74 27.39 5.94
C THR A 358 -13.16 26.88 6.09
N LEU A 359 -13.37 25.63 5.74
CA LEU A 359 -14.64 24.93 5.83
C LEU A 359 -14.53 23.79 6.84
N LYS A 360 -15.66 23.34 7.40
CA LYS A 360 -15.73 22.17 8.27
C LYS A 360 -16.59 21.13 7.60
N ALA A 361 -16.03 19.95 7.37
CA ALA A 361 -16.75 18.81 6.82
C ALA A 361 -16.80 17.68 7.84
N THR A 362 -17.96 17.09 8.07
CA THR A 362 -18.09 15.84 8.83
C THR A 362 -18.12 14.70 7.85
N LEU A 363 -17.07 13.87 7.87
CA LEU A 363 -16.88 12.80 6.89
C LEU A 363 -18.02 11.78 7.01
N THR A 364 -18.59 11.43 5.88
CA THR A 364 -19.57 10.35 5.78
C THR A 364 -18.87 9.03 5.55
N GLU A 365 -19.53 7.93 5.78
CA GLU A 365 -19.10 6.64 5.25
C GLU A 365 -19.27 6.71 3.74
N LEU A 366 -18.40 6.04 2.96
CA LEU A 366 -18.87 5.47 1.72
C LEU A 366 -20.10 4.71 2.19
N SER A 367 -21.29 5.31 2.06
CA SER A 367 -22.40 4.44 2.17
C SER A 367 -22.05 3.30 1.23
N SER A 368 -21.95 2.10 1.80
CA SER A 368 -22.31 0.87 1.13
C SER A 368 -23.78 0.97 0.66
N SER A 369 -24.26 2.20 0.53
CA SER A 369 -25.33 2.61 -0.35
C SER A 369 -24.76 2.31 -1.67
N GLN A 370 -24.96 1.14 -1.78
CA GLN A 370 -25.41 0.39 -2.91
C GLN A 370 -24.46 -0.76 -3.30
N GLU A 371 -24.03 -1.57 -2.37
CA GLU A 371 -24.28 -2.99 -2.55
C GLU A 371 -25.78 -3.20 -2.34
N MET A 372 -26.60 -2.69 -3.23
CA MET A 372 -27.94 -3.20 -3.32
C MET A 372 -27.77 -4.66 -3.76
N ALA A 373 -28.14 -5.59 -2.89
CA ALA A 373 -28.17 -6.98 -3.30
C ALA A 373 -29.00 -7.01 -4.58
N ALA A 374 -28.47 -7.60 -5.65
CA ALA A 374 -29.18 -7.65 -6.95
C ALA A 374 -30.59 -8.24 -6.84
N VAL A 375 -30.89 -8.93 -5.75
CA VAL A 375 -32.22 -9.41 -5.35
C VAL A 375 -33.22 -8.27 -5.11
N ASP A 376 -32.77 -7.14 -4.60
CA ASP A 376 -33.61 -5.96 -4.30
C ASP A 376 -33.88 -5.16 -5.56
N ILE A 377 -33.05 -5.28 -6.58
CA ILE A 377 -33.21 -4.59 -7.86
C ILE A 377 -34.12 -5.39 -8.79
N HIS A 378 -33.80 -6.68 -9.02
CA HIS A 378 -34.61 -7.54 -9.89
C HIS A 378 -34.32 -9.02 -9.68
N PRO A 379 -35.32 -9.89 -9.60
CA PRO A 379 -35.15 -11.33 -9.32
C PRO A 379 -34.21 -12.06 -10.27
N ASN A 380 -34.10 -11.61 -11.51
CA ASN A 380 -33.21 -12.21 -12.51
C ASN A 380 -31.76 -11.74 -12.44
N LEU A 381 -31.45 -10.78 -11.57
CA LEU A 381 -30.08 -10.34 -11.28
C LEU A 381 -29.51 -11.03 -10.04
N VAL A 382 -30.32 -11.87 -9.36
CA VAL A 382 -29.90 -12.61 -8.16
C VAL A 382 -28.61 -13.38 -8.41
N GLY A 383 -27.65 -13.23 -7.47
CA GLY A 383 -26.32 -13.85 -7.53
C GLY A 383 -25.29 -12.98 -8.27
N ALA A 384 -25.63 -11.76 -8.65
CA ALA A 384 -24.65 -10.75 -9.02
C ALA A 384 -24.42 -9.78 -7.86
N GLU A 385 -23.21 -9.36 -7.64
CA GLU A 385 -22.86 -8.22 -6.79
C GLU A 385 -22.64 -7.01 -7.70
N LEU A 386 -23.28 -5.91 -7.35
CA LEU A 386 -23.37 -4.73 -8.20
C LEU A 386 -22.92 -3.51 -7.39
N VAL A 387 -22.04 -2.68 -7.97
CA VAL A 387 -21.55 -1.43 -7.36
C VAL A 387 -21.59 -0.30 -8.37
N ASP A 388 -21.69 0.92 -7.89
CA ASP A 388 -21.57 2.09 -8.75
C ASP A 388 -20.19 2.17 -9.40
N TYR A 389 -20.14 2.44 -10.71
CA TYR A 389 -18.92 2.62 -11.48
C TYR A 389 -18.80 4.08 -11.91
N ASP A 390 -17.77 4.76 -11.41
CA ASP A 390 -17.55 6.19 -11.61
C ASP A 390 -16.86 6.58 -12.93
N GLY A 391 -16.45 5.59 -13.73
CA GLY A 391 -15.75 5.82 -14.99
C GLY A 391 -14.24 6.04 -14.87
N THR A 392 -13.63 5.81 -13.70
CA THR A 392 -12.18 6.04 -13.47
C THR A 392 -11.28 4.93 -14.00
N GLY A 393 -11.82 3.83 -14.55
CA GLY A 393 -11.06 2.75 -15.16
C GLY A 393 -10.38 3.16 -16.46
N GLN A 394 -9.17 2.63 -16.73
CA GLN A 394 -8.40 2.97 -17.97
C GLN A 394 -9.10 2.61 -19.27
N GLU A 395 -10.06 1.71 -19.23
CA GLU A 395 -10.73 1.18 -20.44
C GLU A 395 -12.05 1.87 -20.74
N TYR A 396 -12.69 2.49 -19.74
CA TYR A 396 -14.02 3.11 -19.88
C TYR A 396 -14.14 4.38 -19.04
N THR A 397 -14.56 5.46 -19.68
CA THR A 397 -14.76 6.78 -19.06
C THR A 397 -16.23 7.08 -18.73
N ASP A 398 -17.15 6.19 -19.11
CA ASP A 398 -18.58 6.38 -18.85
C ASP A 398 -18.96 5.78 -17.49
N ARG A 399 -19.77 6.49 -16.71
CA ARG A 399 -20.37 6.00 -15.47
C ARG A 399 -21.42 4.92 -15.75
N GLY A 400 -21.56 3.98 -14.83
CA GLY A 400 -22.52 2.88 -14.92
C GLY A 400 -22.57 2.08 -13.63
N VAL A 401 -23.00 0.83 -13.70
CA VAL A 401 -23.01 -0.13 -12.60
C VAL A 401 -22.09 -1.29 -12.95
N LEU A 402 -21.04 -1.47 -12.16
CA LEU A 402 -20.08 -2.55 -12.30
C LEU A 402 -20.61 -3.82 -11.64
N VAL A 403 -20.52 -4.92 -12.35
CA VAL A 403 -20.76 -6.27 -11.82
C VAL A 403 -19.43 -6.78 -11.25
N THR A 404 -19.27 -6.78 -9.92
CA THR A 404 -18.02 -7.21 -9.27
C THR A 404 -17.88 -8.71 -9.27
N THR A 405 -18.96 -9.43 -8.91
CA THR A 405 -18.99 -10.89 -8.93
C THR A 405 -20.29 -11.41 -9.49
N VAL A 406 -20.28 -12.66 -9.98
CA VAL A 406 -21.50 -13.38 -10.37
C VAL A 406 -21.36 -14.82 -9.90
N GLU A 407 -22.26 -15.25 -9.00
CA GLU A 407 -22.27 -16.59 -8.43
C GLU A 407 -22.54 -17.64 -9.53
N PRO A 408 -21.66 -18.67 -9.69
CA PRO A 408 -21.86 -19.73 -10.67
C PRO A 408 -23.18 -20.47 -10.46
N GLY A 409 -23.99 -20.56 -11.52
CA GLY A 409 -25.31 -21.21 -11.47
C GLY A 409 -26.46 -20.32 -11.01
N SER A 410 -26.20 -19.09 -10.58
CA SER A 410 -27.22 -18.10 -10.23
C SER A 410 -28.10 -17.68 -11.42
N PRO A 411 -29.28 -17.08 -11.19
CA PRO A 411 -30.10 -16.47 -12.23
C PRO A 411 -29.31 -15.50 -13.12
N ALA A 412 -28.52 -14.59 -12.53
CA ALA A 412 -27.66 -13.65 -13.27
C ALA A 412 -26.64 -14.37 -14.18
N PHE A 413 -25.98 -15.41 -13.64
CA PHE A 413 -25.02 -16.21 -14.40
C PHE A 413 -25.66 -16.93 -15.59
N GLN A 414 -26.83 -17.58 -15.37
CA GLN A 414 -27.57 -18.30 -16.42
C GLN A 414 -28.04 -17.38 -17.54
N ARG A 415 -28.30 -16.10 -17.23
CA ARG A 415 -28.70 -15.07 -18.19
C ARG A 415 -27.52 -14.44 -18.92
N GLY A 416 -26.29 -14.79 -18.56
CA GLY A 416 -25.08 -14.39 -19.28
C GLY A 416 -24.36 -13.19 -18.70
N LEU A 417 -24.77 -12.66 -17.53
CA LEU A 417 -24.01 -11.65 -16.80
C LEU A 417 -22.68 -12.26 -16.31
N ARG A 418 -21.63 -11.46 -16.28
CA ARG A 418 -20.28 -11.88 -15.87
C ARG A 418 -19.66 -10.79 -15.00
N ALA A 419 -18.70 -11.19 -14.16
CA ALA A 419 -17.83 -10.23 -13.49
C ALA A 419 -17.13 -9.33 -14.52
N ASP A 420 -16.86 -8.10 -14.13
CA ASP A 420 -16.30 -7.03 -14.93
C ASP A 420 -17.22 -6.48 -16.06
N ASP A 421 -18.49 -6.88 -16.08
CA ASP A 421 -19.49 -6.21 -16.92
C ASP A 421 -19.84 -4.86 -16.32
N ILE A 422 -19.99 -3.81 -17.16
CA ILE A 422 -20.49 -2.51 -16.74
C ILE A 422 -21.86 -2.28 -17.40
N ILE A 423 -22.90 -2.18 -16.58
CA ILE A 423 -24.26 -1.87 -17.03
C ILE A 423 -24.36 -0.36 -17.25
N VAL A 424 -24.60 0.06 -18.48
CA VAL A 424 -24.69 1.48 -18.88
C VAL A 424 -26.08 1.90 -19.31
N SER A 425 -26.97 0.93 -19.53
CA SER A 425 -28.38 1.23 -19.83
C SER A 425 -29.29 0.04 -19.51
N VAL A 426 -30.57 0.34 -19.19
CA VAL A 426 -31.68 -0.62 -19.05
C VAL A 426 -32.84 -0.15 -19.90
N ASN A 427 -33.36 -1.01 -20.80
CA ASN A 427 -34.49 -0.71 -21.68
C ASN A 427 -34.31 0.63 -22.42
N ARG A 428 -33.07 0.96 -22.85
CA ARG A 428 -32.61 2.21 -23.49
C ARG A 428 -32.54 3.44 -22.57
N ASN A 429 -32.93 3.33 -21.30
CA ASN A 429 -32.69 4.37 -20.30
C ASN A 429 -31.23 4.28 -19.87
N ARG A 430 -30.52 5.41 -19.83
CA ARG A 430 -29.14 5.45 -19.38
C ARG A 430 -29.05 5.19 -17.87
N VAL A 431 -28.14 4.33 -17.46
CA VAL A 431 -27.84 3.99 -16.08
C VAL A 431 -26.47 4.50 -15.74
N ARG A 432 -26.34 5.27 -14.66
CA ARG A 432 -25.10 5.82 -14.14
C ARG A 432 -24.82 5.35 -12.71
N THR A 433 -25.90 4.94 -12.02
CA THR A 433 -25.87 4.53 -10.62
C THR A 433 -26.75 3.31 -10.40
N LEU A 434 -26.59 2.64 -9.25
CA LEU A 434 -27.48 1.56 -8.83
C LEU A 434 -28.93 2.03 -8.64
N ASN A 435 -29.13 3.28 -8.21
CA ASN A 435 -30.46 3.87 -8.15
C ASN A 435 -31.10 3.96 -9.53
N ASP A 436 -30.38 4.44 -10.54
CA ASP A 436 -30.87 4.50 -11.91
C ASP A 436 -31.22 3.10 -12.42
N LEU A 437 -30.40 2.09 -12.05
CA LEU A 437 -30.64 0.68 -12.41
C LEU A 437 -31.90 0.16 -11.74
N SER A 438 -32.07 0.43 -10.43
CA SER A 438 -33.25 0.02 -9.66
C SER A 438 -34.52 0.64 -10.20
N GLU A 439 -34.55 1.97 -10.41
CA GLU A 439 -35.71 2.67 -10.98
C GLU A 439 -36.07 2.17 -12.38
N ALA A 440 -35.04 1.95 -13.22
CA ALA A 440 -35.26 1.47 -14.59
C ALA A 440 -35.70 -0.01 -14.66
N ALA A 441 -35.39 -0.81 -13.62
CA ALA A 441 -35.77 -2.20 -13.53
C ALA A 441 -37.12 -2.42 -12.83
N GLU A 442 -37.60 -1.44 -12.06
CA GLU A 442 -38.83 -1.56 -11.25
C GLU A 442 -40.05 -1.88 -12.12
N GLY A 443 -40.77 -2.93 -11.73
CA GLY A 443 -41.99 -3.37 -12.42
C GLY A 443 -41.79 -3.95 -13.83
N GLN A 444 -40.56 -4.10 -14.29
CA GLN A 444 -40.27 -4.68 -15.61
C GLN A 444 -40.18 -6.21 -15.52
N SER A 445 -40.80 -6.93 -16.40
CA SER A 445 -40.64 -8.39 -16.53
C SER A 445 -39.52 -8.81 -17.48
N LEU A 446 -39.07 -7.88 -18.30
CA LEU A 446 -37.97 -8.04 -19.26
C LEU A 446 -37.02 -6.85 -19.15
N LEU A 447 -35.76 -7.14 -18.86
CA LEU A 447 -34.69 -6.15 -18.90
C LEU A 447 -33.83 -6.37 -20.14
N VAL A 448 -33.59 -5.28 -20.88
CA VAL A 448 -32.59 -5.25 -21.96
C VAL A 448 -31.45 -4.39 -21.44
N LEU A 449 -30.41 -5.05 -20.93
CA LEU A 449 -29.22 -4.38 -20.39
C LEU A 449 -28.28 -4.01 -21.53
N GLY A 450 -27.87 -2.75 -21.62
CA GLY A 450 -26.71 -2.36 -22.37
C GLY A 450 -25.49 -2.54 -21.47
N LEU A 451 -24.55 -3.38 -21.88
CA LEU A 451 -23.36 -3.74 -21.13
C LEU A 451 -22.10 -3.35 -21.87
N ARG A 452 -21.07 -2.99 -21.13
CA ARG A 452 -19.68 -2.99 -21.61
C ARG A 452 -18.94 -4.17 -21.00
N ARG A 453 -18.35 -5.00 -21.86
CA ARG A 453 -17.52 -6.15 -21.47
C ARG A 453 -16.19 -6.08 -22.20
N GLY A 454 -15.14 -5.64 -21.50
CA GLY A 454 -13.91 -5.28 -22.15
C GLY A 454 -14.21 -4.30 -23.31
N PRO A 455 -13.56 -4.30 -24.45
CA PRO A 455 -13.75 -3.33 -25.54
C PRO A 455 -15.08 -3.52 -26.33
N ARG A 456 -16.07 -4.24 -25.80
CA ARG A 456 -17.28 -4.62 -26.54
C ARG A 456 -18.53 -4.07 -25.88
N ASP A 457 -19.38 -3.42 -26.67
CA ASP A 457 -20.74 -3.09 -26.28
C ASP A 457 -21.65 -4.30 -26.59
N LEU A 458 -22.44 -4.73 -25.62
CA LEU A 458 -23.32 -5.88 -25.70
C LEU A 458 -24.73 -5.49 -25.26
N LEU A 459 -25.73 -6.14 -25.84
CA LEU A 459 -27.10 -6.12 -25.33
C LEU A 459 -27.44 -7.50 -24.75
N LEU A 460 -27.80 -7.51 -23.48
CA LEU A 460 -28.18 -8.72 -22.76
C LEU A 460 -29.67 -8.67 -22.41
N GLN A 461 -30.42 -9.65 -22.85
CA GLN A 461 -31.84 -9.77 -22.49
C GLN A 461 -32.00 -10.68 -21.29
N ILE A 462 -32.59 -10.15 -20.22
CA ILE A 462 -32.86 -10.82 -18.97
C ILE A 462 -34.38 -10.91 -18.79
N ARG A 463 -34.91 -12.13 -18.85
CA ARG A 463 -36.33 -12.39 -18.75
C ARG A 463 -36.68 -13.42 -17.66
#